data_0410a8d0ae329e1454824d7ab54d6d5d
#
_entry.id   0410a8d0ae329e1454824d7ab54d6d5d
#
_cell.length_a   1.000
_cell.length_b   1.000
_cell.length_c   1.000
_cell.angle_alpha   90.00
_cell.angle_beta   90.00
_cell.angle_gamma   90.00
#
_symmetry.space_group_name_H-M   'P 1'
#
loop_
_entity.id
_entity.type
_entity.pdbx_description
1 polymer ?
#
loop_
_entity_poly.entity_id
_entity_poly.type
_entity_poly.pdbx_seq_one_letter_code
_entity_poly.pdbx_strand_id
1 'polypeptide(L)'
;MAIRTRAESTQVFERVESNVRGYCRAYPTVFTRAQNASLFNERGDRFIDFLAGAGTLSYGHNNPHLKKALLEYIAQDGIVHSLDMYSSAKRRFLEALDQIVLRPREMDYCVQFTGPTGTNAVEAALKIARNYTGRTNVIAFTNGFHGVTLGSVAVTGNAHFRSAAGVALCNTTFMPYDGYCGEHVDTIAFIERMLTDPSSGLDFPAAVIVECIQGEGGVNEASFDWLRRLERLCNMHGIVLIVDDIQAGVGRTGTFFSFEDADISPDVITLSKSLSGYGLPLSVVLLKRKLDIWKPGQHNGTFRGNNLAFVTAAEMIGRYWTNRGFSKQVQQKSWYMGKRLHQLRERFPSIVGVRGRGLFFGIEFSPICLAGEVRDAAFRNGLIVETCGARDHVLKILPPLTIEESDMAEGLCILEASLVEALESNESRAPVPMEYES
;
A
#
# COMPACT_ATOMS: atom_id res chain seq x y z
N MET A 1 2.72 41.69 9.91
CA MET A 1 2.22 40.33 10.04
C MET A 1 3.16 39.61 11.02
N ALA A 2 2.72 39.25 12.24
CA ALA A 2 3.59 38.69 13.25
C ALA A 2 4.12 37.33 12.80
N ILE A 3 5.42 37.12 12.86
CA ILE A 3 6.07 35.85 12.61
C ILE A 3 5.59 34.89 13.71
N ARG A 4 4.67 33.99 13.38
CA ARG A 4 4.25 32.92 14.29
C ARG A 4 5.43 32.00 14.53
N THR A 5 5.74 31.69 15.78
CA THR A 5 6.76 30.73 16.14
C THR A 5 6.33 29.32 15.68
N ARG A 6 7.28 28.42 15.42
CA ARG A 6 7.02 27.03 14.96
C ARG A 6 6.02 26.28 15.85
N ALA A 7 6.02 26.55 17.17
CA ALA A 7 5.08 25.98 18.13
C ALA A 7 3.64 26.47 17.96
N GLU A 8 3.43 27.67 17.45
CA GLU A 8 2.08 28.24 17.26
C GLU A 8 1.39 27.69 16.02
N SER A 9 2.11 27.31 14.97
CA SER A 9 1.55 26.80 13.72
C SER A 9 0.92 25.39 13.86
N THR A 10 1.41 24.54 14.78
CA THR A 10 0.90 23.19 15.04
C THR A 10 -0.07 23.09 16.21
N GLN A 11 -0.18 24.11 17.03
CA GLN A 11 -0.91 24.09 18.30
C GLN A 11 -2.39 23.72 18.18
N VAL A 12 -3.06 24.12 17.10
CA VAL A 12 -4.47 23.76 16.87
C VAL A 12 -4.63 22.23 16.67
N PHE A 13 -3.72 21.59 15.93
CA PHE A 13 -3.74 20.14 15.71
C PHE A 13 -3.49 19.38 17.01
N GLU A 14 -2.54 19.83 17.82
CA GLU A 14 -2.23 19.19 19.10
C GLU A 14 -3.38 19.30 20.11
N ARG A 15 -4.12 20.41 20.07
CA ARG A 15 -5.21 20.67 21.00
C ARG A 15 -6.52 20.00 20.60
N VAL A 16 -6.81 19.88 19.30
CA VAL A 16 -8.15 19.54 18.80
C VAL A 16 -8.22 18.13 18.21
N GLU A 17 -7.15 17.64 17.59
CA GLU A 17 -7.14 16.30 17.01
C GLU A 17 -6.90 15.22 18.07
N SER A 18 -7.47 14.05 17.81
CA SER A 18 -7.23 12.84 18.60
C SER A 18 -5.75 12.43 18.61
N ASN A 19 -5.32 11.77 19.68
CA ASN A 19 -3.97 11.22 19.80
C ASN A 19 -3.66 10.06 18.83
N VAL A 20 -4.64 9.54 18.08
CA VAL A 20 -4.49 8.46 17.12
C VAL A 20 -3.60 8.82 15.91
N ARG A 21 -3.37 10.11 15.65
CA ARG A 21 -2.52 10.62 14.56
C ARG A 21 -1.08 10.10 14.68
N GLY A 22 -0.54 9.64 13.54
CA GLY A 22 0.81 9.09 13.43
C GLY A 22 1.76 9.99 12.63
N TYR A 23 1.49 10.19 11.34
CA TYR A 23 2.40 10.87 10.40
C TYR A 23 2.85 12.28 10.80
N CYS A 24 1.98 13.08 11.41
CA CYS A 24 2.32 14.42 11.85
C CYS A 24 3.39 14.46 12.96
N ARG A 25 3.64 13.33 13.63
CA ARG A 25 4.70 13.21 14.64
C ARG A 25 6.07 13.02 13.99
N ALA A 26 6.12 12.29 12.86
CA ALA A 26 7.32 12.12 12.07
C ALA A 26 7.63 13.37 11.23
N TYR A 27 6.59 14.11 10.81
CA TYR A 27 6.72 15.28 9.92
C TYR A 27 6.08 16.52 10.55
N PRO A 28 6.67 17.11 11.59
CA PRO A 28 6.07 18.17 12.41
C PRO A 28 6.14 19.55 11.73
N THR A 29 5.49 19.68 10.57
CA THR A 29 5.36 20.93 9.79
C THR A 29 3.98 21.01 9.14
N VAL A 30 3.55 22.21 8.77
CA VAL A 30 2.28 22.43 8.08
C VAL A 30 2.54 22.56 6.57
N PHE A 31 2.06 21.60 5.80
CA PHE A 31 2.15 21.61 4.34
C PHE A 31 1.00 22.41 3.74
N THR A 32 1.28 23.22 2.72
CA THR A 32 0.31 24.11 2.08
C THR A 32 0.13 23.85 0.59
N ARG A 33 1.15 23.34 -0.06
CA ARG A 33 1.16 23.13 -1.51
C ARG A 33 1.90 21.85 -1.86
N ALA A 34 1.45 21.16 -2.91
CA ALA A 34 2.15 20.01 -3.45
C ALA A 34 2.04 19.97 -4.98
N GLN A 35 3.07 19.43 -5.66
CA GLN A 35 3.10 19.22 -7.09
C GLN A 35 3.99 18.03 -7.44
N ASN A 36 3.45 17.07 -8.18
CA ASN A 36 4.12 15.83 -8.56
C ASN A 36 4.78 15.16 -7.34
N ALA A 37 6.10 15.11 -7.25
CA ALA A 37 6.87 14.52 -6.16
C ALA A 37 7.39 15.57 -5.15
N SER A 38 6.79 16.76 -5.07
CA SER A 38 7.23 17.82 -4.17
C SER A 38 6.10 18.32 -3.29
N LEU A 39 6.37 18.44 -1.98
CA LEU A 39 5.54 19.15 -1.01
C LEU A 39 6.23 20.43 -0.56
N PHE A 40 5.44 21.42 -0.17
CA PHE A 40 5.92 22.70 0.33
C PHE A 40 5.19 23.06 1.62
N ASN A 41 5.94 23.44 2.66
CA ASN A 41 5.36 23.88 3.92
C ASN A 41 5.00 25.38 3.89
N GLU A 42 4.45 25.91 5.00
CA GLU A 42 4.07 27.31 5.12
C GLU A 42 5.27 28.29 5.00
N ARG A 43 6.48 27.83 5.23
CA ARG A 43 7.70 28.64 5.07
C ARG A 43 8.24 28.65 3.66
N GLY A 44 7.66 27.80 2.78
CA GLY A 44 8.11 27.62 1.40
C GLY A 44 9.24 26.58 1.26
N ASP A 45 9.64 25.89 2.33
CA ASP A 45 10.62 24.81 2.27
C ASP A 45 10.06 23.67 1.40
N ARG A 46 10.88 23.16 0.47
CA ARG A 46 10.54 22.04 -0.41
C ARG A 46 10.97 20.72 0.20
N PHE A 47 10.10 19.72 0.08
CA PHE A 47 10.37 18.34 0.44
C PHE A 47 10.11 17.44 -0.77
N ILE A 48 11.04 16.55 -1.10
CA ILE A 48 10.82 15.49 -2.07
C ILE A 48 9.99 14.39 -1.38
N ASP A 49 8.99 13.86 -2.09
CA ASP A 49 8.04 12.91 -1.55
C ASP A 49 8.34 11.48 -2.02
N PHE A 50 8.91 10.68 -1.13
CA PHE A 50 9.06 9.24 -1.31
C PHE A 50 8.04 8.44 -0.48
N LEU A 51 6.97 9.09 -0.02
CA LEU A 51 5.83 8.48 0.67
C LEU A 51 4.58 8.41 -0.22
N ALA A 52 4.35 9.44 -1.03
CA ALA A 52 3.20 9.58 -1.93
C ALA A 52 1.85 9.26 -1.24
N GLY A 53 1.65 9.78 -0.01
CA GLY A 53 0.44 9.51 0.76
C GLY A 53 0.25 8.02 1.07
N ALA A 54 1.30 7.32 1.49
CA ALA A 54 1.34 5.87 1.69
C ALA A 54 0.93 5.08 0.44
N GLY A 55 1.34 5.56 -0.73
CA GLY A 55 1.05 4.97 -2.03
C GLY A 55 -0.27 5.42 -2.68
N THR A 56 -1.02 6.35 -2.08
CA THR A 56 -2.28 6.88 -2.65
C THR A 56 -2.04 7.78 -3.85
N LEU A 57 -0.94 8.52 -3.87
CA LEU A 57 -0.60 9.52 -4.86
C LEU A 57 0.42 9.00 -5.91
N SER A 58 0.21 7.76 -6.36
CA SER A 58 1.10 7.14 -7.37
C SER A 58 1.22 7.95 -8.67
N TYR A 59 0.22 8.75 -9.01
CA TYR A 59 0.25 9.59 -10.21
C TYR A 59 0.66 11.05 -9.94
N GLY A 60 1.25 11.30 -8.77
CA GLY A 60 1.76 12.59 -8.34
C GLY A 60 0.71 13.52 -7.73
N HIS A 61 1.18 14.41 -6.89
CA HIS A 61 0.34 15.47 -6.33
C HIS A 61 -0.14 16.42 -7.42
N ASN A 62 -1.44 16.73 -7.41
CA ASN A 62 -2.04 17.69 -8.34
C ASN A 62 -1.70 17.42 -9.81
N ASN A 63 -1.73 16.13 -10.21
CA ASN A 63 -1.48 15.75 -11.60
C ASN A 63 -2.29 16.64 -12.55
N PRO A 64 -1.66 17.38 -13.49
CA PRO A 64 -2.32 18.44 -14.23
C PRO A 64 -3.48 17.95 -15.11
N HIS A 65 -3.39 16.73 -15.62
CA HIS A 65 -4.43 16.15 -16.49
C HIS A 65 -5.64 15.71 -15.68
N LEU A 66 -5.40 15.03 -14.55
CA LEU A 66 -6.46 14.59 -13.65
C LEU A 66 -7.16 15.78 -12.99
N LYS A 67 -6.37 16.79 -12.58
CA LYS A 67 -6.88 18.06 -12.06
C LYS A 67 -7.76 18.77 -13.07
N LYS A 68 -7.33 18.85 -14.34
CA LYS A 68 -8.10 19.47 -15.42
C LYS A 68 -9.45 18.77 -15.58
N ALA A 69 -9.47 17.45 -15.73
CA ALA A 69 -10.70 16.66 -15.87
C ALA A 69 -11.66 16.87 -14.69
N LEU A 70 -11.12 16.94 -13.47
CA LEU A 70 -11.90 17.20 -12.26
C LEU A 70 -12.53 18.59 -12.26
N LEU A 71 -11.76 19.63 -12.58
CA LEU A 71 -12.25 21.01 -12.64
C LEU A 71 -13.30 21.19 -13.72
N GLU A 72 -13.12 20.59 -14.89
CA GLU A 72 -14.11 20.61 -15.99
C GLU A 72 -15.42 19.94 -15.56
N TYR A 73 -15.36 18.80 -14.87
CA TYR A 73 -16.55 18.11 -14.37
C TYR A 73 -17.31 18.95 -13.33
N ILE A 74 -16.60 19.60 -12.40
CA ILE A 74 -17.19 20.49 -11.40
C ILE A 74 -17.83 21.72 -12.07
N ALA A 75 -17.14 22.34 -13.05
CA ALA A 75 -17.63 23.52 -13.77
C ALA A 75 -18.88 23.26 -14.62
N GLN A 76 -19.17 21.99 -14.92
CA GLN A 76 -20.38 21.57 -15.66
C GLN A 76 -21.51 21.07 -14.73
N ASP A 77 -21.45 21.41 -13.44
CA ASP A 77 -22.43 20.98 -12.43
C ASP A 77 -22.58 19.45 -12.35
N GLY A 78 -21.47 18.73 -12.54
CA GLY A 78 -21.45 17.28 -12.50
C GLY A 78 -21.92 16.73 -11.14
N ILE A 79 -22.68 15.62 -11.14
CA ILE A 79 -23.18 14.97 -9.93
C ILE A 79 -22.02 14.57 -9.04
N VAL A 80 -21.91 15.14 -7.83
CA VAL A 80 -20.80 14.86 -6.90
C VAL A 80 -20.99 13.49 -6.22
N HIS A 81 -22.20 13.20 -5.76
CA HIS A 81 -22.54 12.01 -4.99
C HIS A 81 -23.80 11.35 -5.54
N SER A 82 -23.76 10.05 -5.81
CA SER A 82 -24.86 9.32 -6.47
C SER A 82 -25.31 8.04 -5.75
N LEU A 83 -24.84 7.75 -4.54
CA LEU A 83 -25.06 6.42 -3.95
C LEU A 83 -24.63 5.32 -4.94
N ASP A 84 -25.52 4.38 -5.25
CA ASP A 84 -25.33 3.36 -6.30
C ASP A 84 -26.11 3.65 -7.59
N MET A 85 -26.74 4.82 -7.70
CA MET A 85 -27.44 5.26 -8.92
C MET A 85 -26.51 5.32 -10.14
N TYR A 86 -27.08 5.22 -11.31
CA TYR A 86 -26.35 5.38 -12.56
C TYR A 86 -25.97 6.83 -12.78
N SER A 87 -24.69 7.10 -13.01
CA SER A 87 -24.18 8.40 -13.41
C SER A 87 -23.25 8.27 -14.61
N SER A 88 -23.09 9.36 -15.37
CA SER A 88 -22.16 9.38 -16.51
C SER A 88 -20.72 9.17 -16.10
N ALA A 89 -20.32 9.72 -14.95
CA ALA A 89 -18.98 9.55 -14.40
C ALA A 89 -18.69 8.10 -14.03
N LYS A 90 -19.63 7.44 -13.35
CA LYS A 90 -19.54 6.01 -13.00
C LYS A 90 -19.46 5.13 -14.24
N ARG A 91 -20.32 5.40 -15.26
CA ARG A 91 -20.28 4.69 -16.53
C ARG A 91 -18.90 4.83 -17.19
N ARG A 92 -18.38 6.05 -17.33
CA ARG A 92 -17.06 6.30 -17.92
C ARG A 92 -15.94 5.53 -17.18
N PHE A 93 -15.98 5.50 -15.86
CA PHE A 93 -15.02 4.73 -15.07
C PHE A 93 -15.13 3.23 -15.34
N LEU A 94 -16.34 2.67 -15.33
CA LEU A 94 -16.57 1.24 -15.58
C LEU A 94 -16.16 0.85 -17.00
N GLU A 95 -16.47 1.67 -18.00
CA GLU A 95 -16.05 1.45 -19.39
C GLU A 95 -14.51 1.48 -19.52
N ALA A 96 -13.84 2.46 -18.90
CA ALA A 96 -12.39 2.54 -18.91
C ALA A 96 -11.74 1.33 -18.22
N LEU A 97 -12.25 0.94 -17.05
CA LEU A 97 -11.75 -0.23 -16.32
C LEU A 97 -11.96 -1.52 -17.11
N ASP A 98 -13.13 -1.73 -17.68
CA ASP A 98 -13.46 -2.92 -18.46
C ASP A 98 -12.61 -3.01 -19.74
N GLN A 99 -12.61 -1.93 -20.57
CA GLN A 99 -12.02 -1.97 -21.91
C GLN A 99 -10.50 -1.89 -21.91
N ILE A 100 -9.90 -1.17 -20.95
CA ILE A 100 -8.45 -0.91 -20.92
C ILE A 100 -7.73 -1.84 -19.93
N VAL A 101 -8.39 -2.21 -18.84
CA VAL A 101 -7.73 -3.00 -17.79
C VAL A 101 -8.16 -4.45 -17.82
N LEU A 102 -9.47 -4.76 -17.73
CA LEU A 102 -9.94 -6.12 -17.53
C LEU A 102 -9.90 -6.95 -18.82
N ARG A 103 -10.54 -6.50 -19.90
CA ARG A 103 -10.63 -7.26 -21.17
C ARG A 103 -9.28 -7.62 -21.79
N PRO A 104 -8.27 -6.71 -21.85
CA PRO A 104 -6.97 -7.06 -22.39
C PRO A 104 -6.22 -8.12 -21.58
N ARG A 105 -6.66 -8.39 -20.34
CA ARG A 105 -6.14 -9.41 -19.43
C ARG A 105 -7.05 -10.63 -19.32
N GLU A 106 -8.07 -10.71 -20.17
CA GLU A 106 -9.06 -11.81 -20.17
C GLU A 106 -9.77 -11.99 -18.81
N MET A 107 -9.92 -10.89 -18.06
CA MET A 107 -10.50 -10.90 -16.72
C MET A 107 -12.01 -10.63 -16.75
N ASP A 108 -12.82 -11.69 -16.53
CA ASP A 108 -14.28 -11.59 -16.43
C ASP A 108 -14.70 -11.42 -14.95
N TYR A 109 -14.62 -10.18 -14.47
CA TYR A 109 -14.92 -9.82 -13.09
C TYR A 109 -16.09 -8.83 -13.00
N CYS A 110 -16.84 -8.93 -11.90
CA CYS A 110 -17.80 -7.92 -11.47
C CYS A 110 -17.08 -6.85 -10.62
N VAL A 111 -17.53 -5.60 -10.71
CA VAL A 111 -17.03 -4.48 -9.91
C VAL A 111 -18.02 -4.17 -8.79
N GLN A 112 -17.61 -4.41 -7.55
CA GLN A 112 -18.36 -4.00 -6.37
C GLN A 112 -17.76 -2.70 -5.82
N PHE A 113 -18.55 -1.64 -5.79
CA PHE A 113 -18.20 -0.42 -5.06
C PHE A 113 -18.47 -0.62 -3.58
N THR A 114 -17.52 -0.22 -2.74
CA THR A 114 -17.59 -0.29 -1.29
C THR A 114 -17.60 1.11 -0.67
N GLY A 115 -17.50 1.23 0.64
CA GLY A 115 -17.13 2.49 1.28
C GLY A 115 -15.75 2.94 0.78
N PRO A 116 -15.37 4.21 0.99
CA PRO A 116 -14.31 4.85 0.21
C PRO A 116 -12.87 4.44 0.55
N THR A 117 -12.65 3.54 1.51
CA THR A 117 -11.30 3.18 1.99
C THR A 117 -10.96 1.72 1.71
N GLY A 118 -9.66 1.39 1.69
CA GLY A 118 -9.17 0.02 1.46
C GLY A 118 -9.74 -1.00 2.44
N THR A 119 -9.84 -0.63 3.72
CA THR A 119 -10.44 -1.51 4.73
C THR A 119 -11.89 -1.88 4.40
N ASN A 120 -12.67 -0.98 3.76
CA ASN A 120 -14.03 -1.29 3.31
C ASN A 120 -14.04 -2.34 2.18
N ALA A 121 -13.05 -2.32 1.29
CA ALA A 121 -12.90 -3.36 0.27
C ALA A 121 -12.54 -4.71 0.90
N VAL A 122 -11.62 -4.73 1.87
CA VAL A 122 -11.25 -5.94 2.60
C VAL A 122 -12.46 -6.52 3.35
N GLU A 123 -13.22 -5.71 4.08
CA GLU A 123 -14.44 -6.15 4.76
C GLU A 123 -15.46 -6.79 3.80
N ALA A 124 -15.64 -6.20 2.61
CA ALA A 124 -16.52 -6.76 1.58
C ALA A 124 -15.99 -8.10 1.04
N ALA A 125 -14.68 -8.18 0.77
CA ALA A 125 -14.02 -9.40 0.28
C ALA A 125 -14.14 -10.56 1.29
N LEU A 126 -13.92 -10.30 2.57
CA LEU A 126 -14.09 -11.30 3.64
C LEU A 126 -15.54 -11.77 3.75
N LYS A 127 -16.51 -10.84 3.69
CA LYS A 127 -17.93 -11.17 3.74
C LYS A 127 -18.36 -12.02 2.56
N ILE A 128 -18.00 -11.66 1.32
CA ILE A 128 -18.45 -12.43 0.15
C ILE A 128 -17.83 -13.83 0.13
N ALA A 129 -16.56 -13.97 0.53
CA ALA A 129 -15.91 -15.26 0.63
C ALA A 129 -16.61 -16.19 1.64
N ARG A 130 -16.95 -15.66 2.82
CA ARG A 130 -17.70 -16.39 3.85
C ARG A 130 -19.11 -16.79 3.38
N ASN A 131 -19.83 -15.86 2.76
CA ASN A 131 -21.18 -16.13 2.24
C ASN A 131 -21.16 -17.16 1.11
N TYR A 132 -20.19 -17.10 0.22
CA TYR A 132 -20.07 -18.02 -0.92
C TYR A 132 -19.71 -19.44 -0.49
N THR A 133 -18.79 -19.58 0.45
CA THR A 133 -18.30 -20.90 0.89
C THR A 133 -19.11 -21.51 2.03
N GLY A 134 -19.88 -20.70 2.76
CA GLY A 134 -20.54 -21.10 4.01
C GLY A 134 -19.58 -21.33 5.17
N ARG A 135 -18.30 -20.99 5.02
CA ARG A 135 -17.23 -21.13 6.02
C ARG A 135 -16.94 -19.78 6.68
N THR A 136 -16.32 -19.79 7.87
CA THR A 136 -16.05 -18.54 8.62
C THR A 136 -14.58 -18.18 8.73
N ASN A 137 -13.70 -19.18 8.84
CA ASN A 137 -12.27 -18.97 9.04
C ASN A 137 -11.61 -18.38 7.77
N VAL A 138 -10.58 -17.56 7.95
CA VAL A 138 -9.75 -16.98 6.87
C VAL A 138 -8.29 -17.21 7.21
N ILE A 139 -7.51 -17.68 6.27
CA ILE A 139 -6.06 -17.70 6.39
C ILE A 139 -5.53 -16.32 6.00
N ALA A 140 -4.77 -15.72 6.90
CA ALA A 140 -3.94 -14.53 6.67
C ALA A 140 -2.47 -14.86 6.91
N PHE A 141 -1.56 -13.97 6.54
CA PHE A 141 -0.13 -14.24 6.66
C PHE A 141 0.55 -13.38 7.72
N THR A 142 1.65 -13.92 8.30
CA THR A 142 2.56 -13.13 9.14
C THR A 142 2.96 -11.84 8.42
N ASN A 143 3.07 -10.74 9.16
CA ASN A 143 3.36 -9.39 8.66
C ASN A 143 2.30 -8.78 7.73
N GLY A 144 1.19 -9.45 7.43
CA GLY A 144 0.13 -8.91 6.58
C GLY A 144 -0.55 -7.69 7.19
N PHE A 145 -0.92 -6.71 6.36
CA PHE A 145 -1.70 -5.54 6.76
C PHE A 145 -2.88 -5.31 5.79
N HIS A 146 -4.09 -5.38 6.32
CA HIS A 146 -5.32 -5.31 5.52
C HIS A 146 -6.30 -4.23 6.00
N GLY A 147 -5.89 -3.39 6.93
CA GLY A 147 -6.69 -2.31 7.50
C GLY A 147 -6.93 -2.46 9.01
N VAL A 148 -7.69 -1.51 9.56
CA VAL A 148 -7.87 -1.34 11.02
C VAL A 148 -9.34 -1.32 11.47
N THR A 149 -10.31 -1.58 10.60
CA THR A 149 -11.68 -1.96 11.03
C THR A 149 -11.65 -3.37 11.60
N LEU A 150 -12.64 -3.76 12.39
CA LEU A 150 -12.59 -5.01 13.18
C LEU A 150 -12.35 -6.27 12.34
N GLY A 151 -13.02 -6.42 11.20
CA GLY A 151 -12.79 -7.56 10.29
C GLY A 151 -11.42 -7.50 9.61
N SER A 152 -10.99 -6.32 9.16
CA SER A 152 -9.67 -6.12 8.55
C SER A 152 -8.54 -6.30 9.56
N VAL A 153 -8.68 -5.79 10.78
CA VAL A 153 -7.66 -5.97 11.83
C VAL A 153 -7.58 -7.41 12.31
N ALA A 154 -8.67 -8.19 12.18
CA ALA A 154 -8.63 -9.63 12.47
C ALA A 154 -7.66 -10.37 11.55
N VAL A 155 -7.53 -9.95 10.29
CA VAL A 155 -6.60 -10.53 9.30
C VAL A 155 -5.27 -9.76 9.19
N THR A 156 -5.07 -8.69 9.97
CA THR A 156 -3.81 -7.93 10.07
C THR A 156 -2.90 -8.53 11.12
N GLY A 157 -1.61 -8.76 10.79
CA GLY A 157 -0.67 -9.48 11.65
C GLY A 157 -0.02 -8.63 12.77
N ASN A 158 0.13 -7.31 12.56
CA ASN A 158 0.90 -6.45 13.45
C ASN A 158 0.20 -6.23 14.81
N ALA A 159 0.93 -6.54 15.90
CA ALA A 159 0.42 -6.46 17.27
C ALA A 159 -0.01 -5.04 17.70
N HIS A 160 0.64 -4.00 17.18
CA HIS A 160 0.29 -2.61 17.47
C HIS A 160 -1.17 -2.30 17.07
N PHE A 161 -1.56 -2.65 15.84
CA PHE A 161 -2.93 -2.42 15.36
C PHE A 161 -3.94 -3.37 16.04
N ARG A 162 -3.55 -4.64 16.25
CA ARG A 162 -4.40 -5.65 16.88
C ARG A 162 -4.75 -5.32 18.33
N SER A 163 -3.81 -4.75 19.09
CA SER A 163 -4.02 -4.40 20.50
C SER A 163 -5.09 -3.31 20.68
N ALA A 164 -5.35 -2.50 19.66
CA ALA A 164 -6.36 -1.45 19.69
C ALA A 164 -7.78 -1.91 19.35
N ALA A 165 -7.99 -3.21 19.06
CA ALA A 165 -9.29 -3.72 18.64
C ALA A 165 -10.37 -3.65 19.76
N GLY A 166 -9.98 -3.81 21.02
CA GLY A 166 -10.88 -3.77 22.18
C GLY A 166 -11.85 -4.97 22.28
N VAL A 167 -11.76 -5.92 21.35
CA VAL A 167 -12.58 -7.15 21.27
C VAL A 167 -11.73 -8.33 20.83
N ALA A 168 -12.23 -9.54 21.03
CA ALA A 168 -11.58 -10.75 20.51
C ALA A 168 -11.56 -10.72 18.97
N LEU A 169 -10.40 -10.97 18.36
CA LEU A 169 -10.21 -11.10 16.91
C LEU A 169 -10.31 -12.58 16.54
N CYS A 170 -11.47 -12.97 15.98
CA CYS A 170 -11.85 -14.35 15.71
C CYS A 170 -11.85 -14.68 14.21
N ASN A 171 -12.00 -15.96 13.88
CA ASN A 171 -12.17 -16.47 12.51
C ASN A 171 -11.00 -16.13 11.58
N THR A 172 -9.77 -16.17 12.12
CA THR A 172 -8.55 -15.98 11.36
C THR A 172 -7.47 -16.92 11.88
N THR A 173 -6.80 -17.59 10.97
CA THR A 173 -5.59 -18.36 11.24
C THR A 173 -4.41 -17.75 10.51
N PHE A 174 -3.35 -17.39 11.24
CA PHE A 174 -2.13 -16.85 10.62
C PHE A 174 -1.21 -17.98 10.21
N MET A 175 -0.74 -17.92 8.96
CA MET A 175 0.26 -18.80 8.37
C MET A 175 1.54 -18.04 8.05
N PRO A 176 2.69 -18.69 8.02
CA PRO A 176 3.92 -18.02 7.63
C PRO A 176 3.87 -17.60 6.15
N TYR A 177 4.24 -16.33 5.90
CA TYR A 177 4.41 -15.80 4.54
C TYR A 177 5.64 -16.41 3.86
N ASP A 178 5.81 -16.19 2.55
CA ASP A 178 7.00 -16.62 1.82
C ASP A 178 8.28 -16.08 2.46
N GLY A 179 9.26 -16.93 2.69
CA GLY A 179 10.53 -16.58 3.34
C GLY A 179 10.50 -16.28 4.85
N TYR A 180 9.32 -16.21 5.50
CA TYR A 180 9.21 -15.84 6.91
C TYR A 180 9.96 -16.81 7.86
N CYS A 181 9.93 -18.09 7.55
CA CYS A 181 10.62 -19.13 8.32
C CYS A 181 12.06 -19.41 7.84
N GLY A 182 12.57 -18.58 6.92
CA GLY A 182 13.84 -18.78 6.23
C GLY A 182 13.65 -19.35 4.82
N GLU A 183 14.66 -19.16 3.97
CA GLU A 183 14.60 -19.48 2.53
C GLU A 183 14.37 -20.98 2.21
N HIS A 184 14.68 -21.88 3.16
CA HIS A 184 14.57 -23.34 2.95
C HIS A 184 13.26 -23.94 3.45
N VAL A 185 12.35 -23.12 4.02
CA VAL A 185 11.08 -23.61 4.57
C VAL A 185 9.96 -23.43 3.54
N ASP A 186 9.43 -24.55 3.08
CA ASP A 186 8.27 -24.56 2.17
C ASP A 186 6.97 -24.30 2.95
N THR A 187 6.57 -23.04 2.99
CA THR A 187 5.38 -22.60 3.72
C THR A 187 4.08 -23.04 3.04
N ILE A 188 4.06 -23.26 1.71
CA ILE A 188 2.89 -23.81 1.01
C ILE A 188 2.67 -25.28 1.40
N ALA A 189 3.72 -26.10 1.43
CA ALA A 189 3.61 -27.48 1.88
C ALA A 189 3.16 -27.57 3.35
N PHE A 190 3.58 -26.60 4.20
CA PHE A 190 3.09 -26.52 5.57
C PHE A 190 1.57 -26.23 5.61
N ILE A 191 1.07 -25.26 4.83
CA ILE A 191 -0.36 -24.94 4.77
C ILE A 191 -1.16 -26.14 4.26
N GLU A 192 -0.68 -26.80 3.20
CA GLU A 192 -1.32 -27.99 2.63
C GLU A 192 -1.45 -29.12 3.66
N ARG A 193 -0.39 -29.37 4.43
CA ARG A 193 -0.43 -30.33 5.53
C ARG A 193 -1.46 -29.96 6.59
N MET A 194 -1.53 -28.68 6.98
CA MET A 194 -2.53 -28.20 7.94
C MET A 194 -3.97 -28.38 7.43
N LEU A 195 -4.20 -28.19 6.12
CA LEU A 195 -5.51 -28.37 5.49
C LEU A 195 -5.92 -29.85 5.37
N THR A 196 -4.96 -30.75 5.21
CA THR A 196 -5.22 -32.18 4.96
C THR A 196 -5.18 -33.06 6.21
N ASP A 197 -4.58 -32.57 7.30
CA ASP A 197 -4.52 -33.29 8.57
C ASP A 197 -5.78 -33.01 9.42
N PRO A 198 -6.68 -33.99 9.64
CA PRO A 198 -7.90 -33.80 10.43
C PRO A 198 -7.63 -33.48 11.91
N SER A 199 -6.40 -33.60 12.36
CA SER A 199 -5.98 -33.29 13.74
C SER A 199 -5.14 -32.01 13.83
N SER A 200 -5.05 -31.22 12.75
CA SER A 200 -4.30 -29.96 12.73
C SER A 200 -4.92 -28.85 13.59
N GLY A 201 -6.22 -28.93 13.90
CA GLY A 201 -6.96 -27.89 14.59
C GLY A 201 -7.28 -26.67 13.71
N LEU A 202 -7.02 -26.75 12.40
CA LEU A 202 -7.37 -25.70 11.44
C LEU A 202 -8.82 -25.85 11.01
N ASP A 203 -9.67 -24.87 11.39
CA ASP A 203 -11.01 -24.76 10.81
C ASP A 203 -10.90 -24.46 9.32
N PHE A 204 -11.56 -25.27 8.47
CA PHE A 204 -11.38 -25.19 7.03
C PHE A 204 -11.78 -23.79 6.50
N PRO A 205 -10.87 -23.07 5.81
CA PRO A 205 -11.05 -21.65 5.54
C PRO A 205 -12.04 -21.34 4.42
N ALA A 206 -12.72 -20.21 4.55
CA ALA A 206 -13.50 -19.57 3.50
C ALA A 206 -12.59 -18.97 2.43
N ALA A 207 -11.51 -18.36 2.87
CA ALA A 207 -10.58 -17.64 2.02
C ALA A 207 -9.14 -17.71 2.55
N VAL A 208 -8.22 -17.44 1.63
CA VAL A 208 -6.86 -16.96 1.92
C VAL A 208 -6.79 -15.52 1.46
N ILE A 209 -6.28 -14.60 2.30
CA ILE A 209 -6.01 -13.20 1.92
C ILE A 209 -4.49 -12.97 1.94
N VAL A 210 -3.98 -12.34 0.85
CA VAL A 210 -2.55 -12.14 0.65
C VAL A 210 -2.25 -10.82 -0.05
N GLU A 211 -1.16 -10.16 0.34
CA GLU A 211 -0.49 -9.10 -0.41
C GLU A 211 0.64 -9.74 -1.23
N CYS A 212 0.76 -9.45 -2.54
CA CYS A 212 1.90 -9.92 -3.33
C CYS A 212 3.22 -9.28 -2.91
N ILE A 213 3.15 -8.07 -2.36
CA ILE A 213 4.21 -7.38 -1.64
C ILE A 213 3.59 -6.81 -0.38
N GLN A 214 4.02 -7.27 0.77
CA GLN A 214 3.55 -6.79 2.08
C GLN A 214 4.12 -5.40 2.33
N GLY A 215 3.29 -4.36 2.21
CA GLY A 215 3.75 -3.00 2.34
C GLY A 215 4.15 -2.63 3.76
N GLU A 216 3.18 -2.58 4.65
CA GLU A 216 3.39 -2.24 6.07
C GLU A 216 4.18 -3.33 6.81
N GLY A 217 4.17 -4.56 6.29
CA GLY A 217 4.93 -5.70 6.84
C GLY A 217 6.44 -5.62 6.65
N GLY A 218 6.94 -4.67 5.84
CA GLY A 218 8.37 -4.47 5.62
C GLY A 218 8.83 -4.64 4.17
N VAL A 219 7.95 -4.42 3.23
CA VAL A 219 8.17 -4.60 1.77
C VAL A 219 8.64 -6.03 1.46
N ASN A 220 8.00 -7.03 2.08
CA ASN A 220 8.29 -8.43 1.83
C ASN A 220 7.61 -8.87 0.54
N GLU A 221 8.38 -9.38 -0.40
CA GLU A 221 7.88 -9.82 -1.70
C GLU A 221 7.72 -11.35 -1.73
N ALA A 222 6.52 -11.82 -2.12
CA ALA A 222 6.32 -13.23 -2.40
C ALA A 222 6.90 -13.57 -3.77
N SER A 223 7.56 -14.72 -3.86
CA SER A 223 8.02 -15.26 -5.13
C SER A 223 6.84 -15.65 -6.03
N PHE A 224 7.01 -15.49 -7.33
CA PHE A 224 5.95 -15.86 -8.28
C PHE A 224 5.59 -17.33 -8.23
N ASP A 225 6.55 -18.21 -7.90
CA ASP A 225 6.28 -19.64 -7.72
C ASP A 225 5.41 -19.89 -6.48
N TRP A 226 5.71 -19.23 -5.38
CA TRP A 226 4.91 -19.31 -4.15
C TRP A 226 3.47 -18.87 -4.40
N LEU A 227 3.25 -17.75 -5.11
CA LEU A 227 1.92 -17.25 -5.46
C LEU A 227 1.16 -18.24 -6.36
N ARG A 228 1.81 -18.82 -7.37
CA ARG A 228 1.20 -19.87 -8.23
C ARG A 228 0.82 -21.12 -7.45
N ARG A 229 1.66 -21.53 -6.52
CA ARG A 229 1.38 -22.68 -5.64
C ARG A 229 0.24 -22.39 -4.67
N LEU A 230 0.18 -21.17 -4.13
CA LEU A 230 -0.92 -20.74 -3.26
C LEU A 230 -2.26 -20.76 -4.02
N GLU A 231 -2.29 -20.23 -5.24
CA GLU A 231 -3.48 -20.29 -6.07
C GLU A 231 -3.93 -21.73 -6.37
N ARG A 232 -2.99 -22.63 -6.75
CA ARG A 232 -3.30 -24.04 -6.97
C ARG A 232 -3.89 -24.70 -5.72
N LEU A 233 -3.31 -24.42 -4.56
CA LEU A 233 -3.81 -24.93 -3.28
C LEU A 233 -5.24 -24.45 -3.00
N CYS A 234 -5.50 -23.16 -3.19
CA CYS A 234 -6.84 -22.59 -3.02
C CYS A 234 -7.85 -23.23 -3.96
N ASN A 235 -7.48 -23.40 -5.23
CA ASN A 235 -8.36 -24.02 -6.25
C ASN A 235 -8.68 -25.48 -5.91
N MET A 236 -7.68 -26.29 -5.51
CA MET A 236 -7.87 -27.71 -5.12
C MET A 236 -8.85 -27.88 -3.97
N HIS A 237 -8.86 -26.94 -3.03
CA HIS A 237 -9.66 -27.04 -1.81
C HIS A 237 -10.94 -26.18 -1.83
N GLY A 238 -11.24 -25.49 -2.93
CA GLY A 238 -12.40 -24.60 -3.04
C GLY A 238 -12.35 -23.47 -2.00
N ILE A 239 -11.17 -22.90 -1.81
CA ILE A 239 -10.89 -21.76 -0.93
C ILE A 239 -10.83 -20.52 -1.82
N VAL A 240 -11.48 -19.42 -1.43
CA VAL A 240 -11.45 -18.17 -2.17
C VAL A 240 -10.08 -17.50 -2.01
N LEU A 241 -9.37 -17.27 -3.11
CA LEU A 241 -8.12 -16.50 -3.10
C LEU A 241 -8.42 -15.01 -3.22
N ILE A 242 -8.13 -14.26 -2.17
CA ILE A 242 -8.22 -12.79 -2.12
C ILE A 242 -6.82 -12.22 -2.24
N VAL A 243 -6.56 -11.46 -3.31
CA VAL A 243 -5.35 -10.63 -3.40
C VAL A 243 -5.68 -9.22 -2.96
N ASP A 244 -5.01 -8.77 -1.90
CA ASP A 244 -5.05 -7.39 -1.45
C ASP A 244 -4.04 -6.57 -2.24
N ASP A 245 -4.52 -5.91 -3.28
CA ASP A 245 -3.72 -5.12 -4.21
C ASP A 245 -3.84 -3.60 -3.97
N ILE A 246 -4.23 -3.23 -2.74
CA ILE A 246 -4.51 -1.84 -2.35
C ILE A 246 -3.26 -0.97 -2.43
N GLN A 247 -2.11 -1.46 -1.97
CA GLN A 247 -0.87 -0.69 -1.98
C GLN A 247 0.05 -1.05 -3.16
N ALA A 248 0.12 -2.32 -3.53
CA ALA A 248 1.01 -2.82 -4.56
C ALA A 248 0.45 -2.70 -5.98
N GLY A 249 -0.86 -2.57 -6.14
CA GLY A 249 -1.54 -2.47 -7.43
C GLY A 249 -1.53 -1.09 -8.06
N VAL A 250 -2.31 -0.96 -9.13
CA VAL A 250 -2.56 0.27 -9.90
C VAL A 250 -1.23 0.93 -10.34
N GLY A 251 -0.29 0.09 -10.81
CA GLY A 251 0.97 0.53 -11.40
C GLY A 251 2.19 0.53 -10.49
N ARG A 252 2.02 0.40 -9.19
CA ARG A 252 3.10 0.53 -8.20
C ARG A 252 4.27 -0.44 -8.47
N THR A 253 3.97 -1.68 -8.88
CA THR A 253 4.95 -2.72 -9.19
C THR A 253 5.42 -2.74 -10.65
N GLY A 254 4.96 -1.78 -11.48
CA GLY A 254 5.28 -1.72 -12.90
C GLY A 254 4.22 -2.33 -13.82
N THR A 255 3.29 -3.12 -13.29
CA THR A 255 2.09 -3.66 -13.93
C THR A 255 0.84 -3.06 -13.31
N PHE A 256 -0.35 -3.16 -13.94
CA PHE A 256 -1.57 -2.62 -13.33
C PHE A 256 -1.92 -3.37 -12.04
N PHE A 257 -1.90 -4.70 -12.09
CA PHE A 257 -2.03 -5.54 -10.89
C PHE A 257 -0.67 -6.11 -10.48
N SER A 258 -0.42 -6.20 -9.19
CA SER A 258 0.87 -6.68 -8.67
C SER A 258 1.14 -8.15 -8.95
N PHE A 259 0.10 -8.92 -9.24
CA PHE A 259 0.16 -10.37 -9.50
C PHE A 259 0.30 -10.73 -10.98
N GLU A 260 0.30 -9.77 -11.92
CA GLU A 260 0.33 -10.07 -13.37
C GLU A 260 1.55 -10.94 -13.76
N ASP A 261 2.74 -10.60 -13.23
CA ASP A 261 3.97 -11.36 -13.54
C ASP A 261 4.00 -12.76 -12.92
N ALA A 262 3.18 -13.01 -11.89
CA ALA A 262 2.98 -14.35 -11.33
C ALA A 262 2.04 -15.22 -12.17
N ASP A 263 1.30 -14.62 -13.11
CA ASP A 263 0.33 -15.31 -13.97
C ASP A 263 -0.70 -16.11 -13.17
N ILE A 264 -1.27 -15.47 -12.12
CA ILE A 264 -2.36 -16.02 -11.31
C ILE A 264 -3.66 -15.29 -11.58
N SER A 265 -4.79 -15.96 -11.31
CA SER A 265 -6.15 -15.44 -11.46
C SER A 265 -6.88 -15.49 -10.13
N PRO A 266 -6.69 -14.50 -9.23
CA PRO A 266 -7.35 -14.45 -7.94
C PRO A 266 -8.87 -14.50 -8.08
N ASP A 267 -9.59 -15.03 -7.08
CA ASP A 267 -11.05 -15.01 -7.09
C ASP A 267 -11.60 -13.63 -6.74
N VAL A 268 -10.90 -12.90 -5.87
CA VAL A 268 -11.25 -11.55 -5.41
C VAL A 268 -9.99 -10.68 -5.36
N ILE A 269 -10.12 -9.43 -5.80
CA ILE A 269 -9.04 -8.43 -5.76
C ILE A 269 -9.58 -7.17 -5.08
N THR A 270 -8.86 -6.67 -4.06
CA THR A 270 -9.20 -5.39 -3.42
C THR A 270 -8.33 -4.28 -3.97
N LEU A 271 -8.93 -3.16 -4.35
CA LEU A 271 -8.25 -1.97 -4.88
C LEU A 271 -8.71 -0.72 -4.12
N SER A 272 -7.78 0.20 -3.86
CA SER A 272 -8.02 1.51 -3.27
C SER A 272 -6.85 2.45 -3.55
N LYS A 273 -6.48 3.33 -2.61
CA LYS A 273 -5.32 4.23 -2.70
C LYS A 273 -5.18 4.89 -4.07
N SER A 274 -4.24 4.42 -4.90
CA SER A 274 -3.96 5.00 -6.23
C SER A 274 -5.09 4.86 -7.24
N LEU A 275 -6.15 4.10 -6.96
CA LEU A 275 -7.22 3.81 -7.92
C LEU A 275 -7.91 5.06 -8.45
N SER A 276 -8.08 6.09 -7.62
CA SER A 276 -8.63 7.37 -8.07
C SER A 276 -7.68 8.19 -8.95
N GLY A 277 -6.40 7.86 -8.97
CA GLY A 277 -5.33 8.58 -9.66
C GLY A 277 -4.95 9.91 -9.02
N TYR A 278 -5.89 10.61 -8.39
CA TYR A 278 -5.74 11.97 -7.87
C TYR A 278 -5.62 12.07 -6.33
N GLY A 279 -5.83 10.95 -5.63
CA GLY A 279 -5.85 10.93 -4.16
C GLY A 279 -7.24 11.11 -3.55
N LEU A 280 -8.31 11.07 -4.37
CA LEU A 280 -9.68 11.08 -3.86
C LEU A 280 -10.05 9.68 -3.30
N PRO A 281 -10.82 9.62 -2.21
CA PRO A 281 -11.25 8.35 -1.63
C PRO A 281 -12.07 7.51 -2.62
N LEU A 282 -11.56 6.33 -2.94
CA LEU A 282 -12.20 5.35 -3.81
C LEU A 282 -11.70 3.95 -3.47
N SER A 283 -12.60 2.99 -3.33
CA SER A 283 -12.23 1.58 -3.26
C SER A 283 -13.23 0.70 -3.99
N VAL A 284 -12.74 -0.40 -4.54
CA VAL A 284 -13.56 -1.41 -5.21
C VAL A 284 -13.06 -2.81 -4.87
N VAL A 285 -13.97 -3.76 -4.99
CA VAL A 285 -13.67 -5.18 -5.03
C VAL A 285 -13.96 -5.68 -6.45
N LEU A 286 -12.98 -6.28 -7.09
CA LEU A 286 -13.18 -7.07 -8.30
C LEU A 286 -13.40 -8.52 -7.87
N LEU A 287 -14.44 -9.15 -8.34
CA LEU A 287 -14.77 -10.52 -7.99
C LEU A 287 -15.19 -11.32 -9.23
N LYS A 288 -14.73 -12.57 -9.34
CA LYS A 288 -15.21 -13.49 -10.38
C LYS A 288 -16.72 -13.60 -10.32
N ARG A 289 -17.42 -13.58 -11.45
CA ARG A 289 -18.90 -13.55 -11.52
C ARG A 289 -19.60 -14.60 -10.67
N LYS A 290 -19.01 -15.79 -10.55
CA LYS A 290 -19.56 -16.89 -9.72
C LYS A 290 -19.69 -16.51 -8.23
N LEU A 291 -18.91 -15.53 -7.77
CA LEU A 291 -18.90 -15.08 -6.36
C LEU A 291 -19.93 -13.97 -6.10
N ASP A 292 -20.50 -13.35 -7.13
CA ASP A 292 -21.45 -12.26 -6.97
C ASP A 292 -22.85 -12.78 -6.60
N ILE A 293 -22.97 -13.28 -5.38
CA ILE A 293 -24.20 -13.84 -4.80
C ILE A 293 -24.93 -12.87 -3.87
N TRP A 294 -24.50 -11.61 -3.86
CA TRP A 294 -25.15 -10.58 -3.05
C TRP A 294 -26.63 -10.40 -3.42
N LYS A 295 -27.48 -10.27 -2.38
CA LYS A 295 -28.82 -9.71 -2.58
C LYS A 295 -28.74 -8.19 -2.55
N PRO A 296 -29.62 -7.47 -3.28
CA PRO A 296 -29.63 -6.01 -3.28
C PRO A 296 -29.60 -5.41 -1.88
N GLY A 297 -28.67 -4.49 -1.63
CA GLY A 297 -28.52 -3.79 -0.35
C GLY A 297 -27.78 -4.51 0.77
N GLN A 298 -27.39 -5.79 0.64
CA GLN A 298 -26.73 -6.55 1.72
C GLN A 298 -25.34 -6.00 2.12
N HIS A 299 -24.65 -5.31 1.21
CA HIS A 299 -23.41 -4.60 1.50
C HIS A 299 -23.49 -3.22 0.89
N ASN A 300 -24.23 -2.32 1.53
CA ASN A 300 -24.45 -0.95 1.09
C ASN A 300 -23.56 0.03 1.85
N GLY A 301 -23.41 1.25 1.33
CA GLY A 301 -22.68 2.35 1.94
C GLY A 301 -22.93 3.66 1.22
N THR A 302 -23.24 4.73 1.99
CA THR A 302 -23.61 6.03 1.44
C THR A 302 -22.55 6.58 0.48
N PHE A 303 -21.26 6.46 0.81
CA PHE A 303 -20.17 7.05 0.04
C PHE A 303 -19.55 6.12 -1.03
N ARG A 304 -20.23 5.08 -1.45
CA ARG A 304 -19.75 4.18 -2.52
C ARG A 304 -19.90 4.75 -3.95
N GLY A 305 -20.46 5.96 -4.09
CA GLY A 305 -20.72 6.64 -5.36
C GLY A 305 -20.02 8.00 -5.48
N ASN A 306 -18.72 8.09 -5.20
CA ASN A 306 -17.93 9.31 -5.35
C ASN A 306 -17.62 9.59 -6.83
N ASN A 307 -18.43 10.42 -7.48
CA ASN A 307 -18.30 10.71 -8.92
C ASN A 307 -17.02 11.50 -9.26
N LEU A 308 -16.53 12.34 -8.36
CA LEU A 308 -15.26 13.06 -8.57
C LEU A 308 -14.09 12.06 -8.70
N ALA A 309 -14.09 11.03 -7.87
CA ALA A 309 -13.10 9.96 -7.94
C ALA A 309 -13.26 9.09 -9.21
N PHE A 310 -14.50 8.85 -9.68
CA PHE A 310 -14.73 8.14 -10.94
C PHE A 310 -14.17 8.91 -12.15
N VAL A 311 -14.34 10.24 -12.18
CA VAL A 311 -13.79 11.10 -13.23
C VAL A 311 -12.28 11.00 -13.29
N THR A 312 -11.61 11.16 -12.15
CA THR A 312 -10.14 11.13 -12.10
C THR A 312 -9.59 9.73 -12.35
N ALA A 313 -10.26 8.68 -11.87
CA ALA A 313 -9.86 7.30 -12.14
C ALA A 313 -10.00 6.93 -13.63
N ALA A 314 -11.10 7.31 -14.28
CA ALA A 314 -11.28 7.09 -15.72
C ALA A 314 -10.21 7.81 -16.55
N GLU A 315 -9.89 9.05 -16.20
CA GLU A 315 -8.83 9.82 -16.86
C GLU A 315 -7.45 9.19 -16.66
N MET A 316 -7.15 8.74 -15.44
CA MET A 316 -5.91 8.05 -15.12
C MET A 316 -5.76 6.77 -15.93
N ILE A 317 -6.78 5.91 -15.96
CA ILE A 317 -6.76 4.66 -16.73
C ILE A 317 -6.57 4.96 -18.22
N GLY A 318 -7.39 5.88 -18.78
CA GLY A 318 -7.33 6.25 -20.19
C GLY A 318 -5.98 6.86 -20.61
N ARG A 319 -5.29 7.55 -19.71
CA ARG A 319 -4.03 8.21 -20.01
C ARG A 319 -2.81 7.31 -19.88
N TYR A 320 -2.76 6.51 -18.83
CA TYR A 320 -1.53 5.80 -18.47
C TYR A 320 -1.56 4.31 -18.86
N TRP A 321 -2.74 3.71 -19.10
CA TRP A 321 -2.88 2.26 -19.23
C TRP A 321 -3.39 1.77 -20.57
N THR A 322 -3.62 2.64 -21.55
CA THR A 322 -4.04 2.26 -22.92
C THR A 322 -2.98 1.46 -23.68
N ASN A 323 -1.74 1.51 -23.24
CA ASN A 323 -0.62 0.75 -23.78
C ASN A 323 0.44 0.51 -22.71
N ARG A 324 1.51 -0.23 -23.07
CA ARG A 324 2.60 -0.56 -22.15
C ARG A 324 3.65 0.56 -21.96
N GLY A 325 3.44 1.75 -22.51
CA GLY A 325 4.42 2.84 -22.44
C GLY A 325 4.72 3.28 -21.00
N PHE A 326 3.68 3.51 -20.22
CA PHE A 326 3.83 3.90 -18.81
C PHE A 326 4.45 2.80 -17.95
N SER A 327 4.05 1.55 -18.14
CA SER A 327 4.65 0.39 -17.48
C SER A 327 6.17 0.33 -17.72
N LYS A 328 6.61 0.53 -18.96
CA LYS A 328 8.05 0.56 -19.30
C LYS A 328 8.79 1.71 -18.60
N GLN A 329 8.19 2.90 -18.52
CA GLN A 329 8.77 4.04 -17.79
C GLN A 329 8.94 3.71 -16.29
N VAL A 330 7.94 3.10 -15.67
CA VAL A 330 8.03 2.66 -14.26
C VAL A 330 9.15 1.62 -14.09
N GLN A 331 9.26 0.66 -14.99
CA GLN A 331 10.33 -0.35 -14.96
C GLN A 331 11.73 0.26 -15.11
N GLN A 332 11.91 1.26 -15.99
CA GLN A 332 13.18 1.97 -16.14
C GLN A 332 13.57 2.72 -14.85
N LYS A 333 12.61 3.44 -14.25
CA LYS A 333 12.81 4.11 -12.96
C LYS A 333 13.10 3.11 -11.83
N SER A 334 12.41 1.97 -11.83
CA SER A 334 12.64 0.86 -10.90
C SER A 334 14.08 0.35 -10.97
N TRP A 335 14.56 0.10 -12.18
CA TRP A 335 15.93 -0.36 -12.40
C TRP A 335 16.95 0.66 -11.86
N TYR A 336 16.77 1.94 -12.18
CA TYR A 336 17.64 3.00 -11.70
C TYR A 336 17.65 3.09 -10.17
N MET A 337 16.46 3.13 -9.56
CA MET A 337 16.31 3.20 -8.09
C MET A 337 16.93 1.97 -7.42
N GLY A 338 16.57 0.77 -7.87
CA GLY A 338 17.11 -0.49 -7.32
C GLY A 338 18.65 -0.53 -7.39
N LYS A 339 19.23 -0.15 -8.55
CA LYS A 339 20.69 -0.04 -8.70
C LYS A 339 21.31 0.89 -7.65
N ARG A 340 20.75 2.08 -7.44
CA ARG A 340 21.26 3.05 -6.45
C ARG A 340 21.11 2.53 -5.02
N LEU A 341 20.00 1.87 -4.69
CA LEU A 341 19.79 1.30 -3.36
C LEU A 341 20.74 0.12 -3.07
N HIS A 342 21.01 -0.72 -4.07
CA HIS A 342 22.03 -1.78 -3.92
C HIS A 342 23.43 -1.23 -3.76
N GLN A 343 23.80 -0.15 -4.46
CA GLN A 343 25.06 0.55 -4.24
C GLN A 343 25.20 1.09 -2.81
N LEU A 344 24.10 1.62 -2.22
CA LEU A 344 24.11 2.02 -0.80
C LEU A 344 24.32 0.81 0.11
N ARG A 345 23.68 -0.32 -0.15
CA ARG A 345 23.89 -1.55 0.62
C ARG A 345 25.33 -2.05 0.57
N GLU A 346 25.99 -2.00 -0.59
CA GLU A 346 27.39 -2.38 -0.73
C GLU A 346 28.32 -1.48 0.08
N ARG A 347 27.97 -0.20 0.21
CA ARG A 347 28.79 0.82 0.87
C ARG A 347 28.55 0.90 2.38
N PHE A 348 27.33 0.59 2.85
CA PHE A 348 26.93 0.73 4.24
C PHE A 348 26.51 -0.63 4.84
N PRO A 349 27.37 -1.28 5.65
CA PRO A 349 27.07 -2.59 6.26
C PRO A 349 25.84 -2.61 7.17
N SER A 350 25.40 -1.43 7.65
CA SER A 350 24.17 -1.27 8.41
C SER A 350 22.89 -1.54 7.59
N ILE A 351 22.97 -1.53 6.24
CA ILE A 351 21.89 -1.95 5.36
C ILE A 351 22.00 -3.47 5.16
N VAL A 352 21.17 -4.22 5.85
CA VAL A 352 21.20 -5.69 5.80
C VAL A 352 20.34 -6.26 4.67
N GLY A 353 19.40 -5.48 4.13
CA GLY A 353 18.53 -5.91 3.03
C GLY A 353 18.04 -4.74 2.17
N VAL A 354 17.93 -4.98 0.86
CA VAL A 354 17.20 -4.14 -0.11
C VAL A 354 16.30 -5.08 -0.92
N ARG A 355 15.01 -4.77 -0.98
CA ARG A 355 14.03 -5.60 -1.69
C ARG A 355 12.89 -4.76 -2.27
N GLY A 356 12.15 -5.34 -3.22
CA GLY A 356 10.99 -4.72 -3.86
C GLY A 356 11.13 -4.61 -5.37
N ARG A 357 10.06 -4.20 -6.04
CA ARG A 357 9.96 -4.02 -7.49
C ARG A 357 9.04 -2.86 -7.87
N GLY A 358 9.13 -2.41 -9.11
CA GLY A 358 8.49 -1.17 -9.51
C GLY A 358 9.09 0.01 -8.75
N LEU A 359 8.26 0.95 -8.31
CA LEU A 359 8.68 2.01 -7.40
C LEU A 359 8.18 1.74 -5.96
N PHE A 360 8.43 0.53 -5.50
CA PHE A 360 8.08 0.02 -4.18
C PHE A 360 9.28 -0.72 -3.59
N PHE A 361 10.11 -0.03 -2.82
CA PHE A 361 11.33 -0.59 -2.24
C PHE A 361 11.33 -0.48 -0.71
N GLY A 362 11.99 -1.44 -0.07
CA GLY A 362 12.33 -1.46 1.34
C GLY A 362 13.84 -1.56 1.55
N ILE A 363 14.36 -0.75 2.46
CA ILE A 363 15.74 -0.82 2.95
C ILE A 363 15.67 -1.27 4.39
N GLU A 364 16.22 -2.44 4.69
CA GLU A 364 16.26 -3.00 6.03
C GLU A 364 17.55 -2.64 6.73
N PHE A 365 17.45 -2.20 7.98
CA PHE A 365 18.57 -1.73 8.77
C PHE A 365 18.87 -2.60 10.00
N SER A 366 20.14 -2.66 10.34
CA SER A 366 20.66 -3.15 11.61
C SER A 366 21.72 -2.16 12.13
N PRO A 367 21.57 -1.63 13.37
CA PRO A 367 20.52 -1.90 14.35
C PRO A 367 19.15 -1.34 13.95
N ILE A 368 18.10 -1.89 14.56
CA ILE A 368 16.68 -1.60 14.23
C ILE A 368 16.34 -0.10 14.28
N CYS A 369 16.85 0.61 15.29
CA CYS A 369 16.57 2.04 15.50
C CYS A 369 17.05 2.93 14.35
N LEU A 370 18.03 2.47 13.56
CA LEU A 370 18.65 3.27 12.51
C LEU A 370 17.63 3.69 11.43
N ALA A 371 16.64 2.86 11.10
CA ALA A 371 15.61 3.22 10.12
C ALA A 371 14.85 4.49 10.53
N GLY A 372 14.46 4.61 11.81
CA GLY A 372 13.80 5.80 12.36
C GLY A 372 14.72 7.02 12.35
N GLU A 373 15.98 6.85 12.70
CA GLU A 373 16.97 7.95 12.71
C GLU A 373 17.25 8.48 11.31
N VAL A 374 17.37 7.59 10.31
CA VAL A 374 17.50 7.95 8.89
C VAL A 374 16.25 8.67 8.39
N ARG A 375 15.04 8.22 8.75
CA ARG A 375 13.79 8.91 8.41
C ARG A 375 13.78 10.35 8.97
N ASP A 376 14.16 10.52 10.23
CA ASP A 376 14.15 11.82 10.90
C ASP A 376 15.21 12.77 10.32
N ALA A 377 16.39 12.25 9.97
CA ALA A 377 17.43 12.98 9.24
C ALA A 377 16.95 13.35 7.82
N ALA A 378 16.34 12.42 7.10
CA ALA A 378 15.79 12.65 5.76
C ALA A 378 14.75 13.78 5.77
N PHE A 379 13.87 13.81 6.76
CA PHE A 379 12.91 14.90 6.90
C PHE A 379 13.59 16.25 7.14
N ARG A 380 14.61 16.32 7.99
CA ARG A 380 15.39 17.56 8.20
C ARG A 380 16.07 18.05 6.91
N ASN A 381 16.48 17.11 6.07
CA ASN A 381 17.19 17.36 4.81
C ASN A 381 16.24 17.52 3.60
N GLY A 382 14.90 17.56 3.81
CA GLY A 382 13.94 17.84 2.75
C GLY A 382 13.45 16.59 1.99
N LEU A 383 13.50 15.40 2.58
CA LEU A 383 12.95 14.17 2.01
C LEU A 383 11.89 13.57 2.95
N ILE A 384 10.73 13.23 2.41
CA ILE A 384 9.68 12.50 3.14
C ILE A 384 9.77 11.02 2.78
N VAL A 385 10.01 10.18 3.77
CA VAL A 385 10.09 8.72 3.65
C VAL A 385 9.65 8.10 4.97
N GLU A 386 8.96 6.95 4.96
CA GLU A 386 8.42 6.33 6.17
C GLU A 386 9.13 5.03 6.56
N THR A 387 8.99 4.63 7.81
CA THR A 387 9.39 3.30 8.30
C THR A 387 8.22 2.33 8.24
N CYS A 388 8.53 1.04 8.12
CA CYS A 388 7.59 -0.07 8.17
C CYS A 388 8.26 -1.35 8.71
N GLY A 389 7.54 -2.47 8.66
CA GLY A 389 8.00 -3.73 9.24
C GLY A 389 7.58 -3.89 10.69
N ALA A 390 7.68 -5.11 11.22
CA ALA A 390 7.18 -5.47 12.55
C ALA A 390 7.79 -4.63 13.70
N ARG A 391 8.92 -3.98 13.48
CA ARG A 391 9.68 -3.17 14.45
C ARG A 391 10.13 -1.83 13.88
N ASP A 392 9.46 -1.31 12.84
CA ASP A 392 9.82 -0.08 12.15
C ASP A 392 11.29 -0.03 11.66
N HIS A 393 11.86 -1.18 11.30
CA HIS A 393 13.26 -1.38 10.95
C HIS A 393 13.55 -1.32 9.44
N VAL A 394 12.52 -1.12 8.65
CA VAL A 394 12.60 -1.00 7.20
C VAL A 394 12.17 0.40 6.79
N LEU A 395 13.02 1.09 6.02
CA LEU A 395 12.65 2.35 5.38
C LEU A 395 11.92 2.02 4.07
N LYS A 396 10.68 2.48 3.93
CA LYS A 396 9.82 2.21 2.79
C LYS A 396 9.85 3.38 1.80
N ILE A 397 10.15 3.09 0.54
CA ILE A 397 10.33 4.05 -0.54
C ILE A 397 9.22 3.89 -1.56
N LEU A 398 8.32 4.87 -1.64
CA LEU A 398 7.11 4.89 -2.46
C LEU A 398 6.94 6.21 -3.24
N PRO A 399 7.92 6.67 -4.04
CA PRO A 399 7.73 7.92 -4.78
C PRO A 399 6.54 7.82 -5.75
N PRO A 400 5.95 8.95 -6.19
CA PRO A 400 5.03 8.92 -7.31
C PRO A 400 5.65 8.25 -8.53
N LEU A 401 4.87 7.46 -9.27
CA LEU A 401 5.33 6.81 -10.53
C LEU A 401 5.69 7.83 -11.60
N THR A 402 5.10 9.03 -11.48
CA THR A 402 5.34 10.18 -12.36
C THR A 402 6.53 11.05 -11.92
N ILE A 403 7.27 10.65 -10.88
CA ILE A 403 8.46 11.39 -10.42
C ILE A 403 9.43 11.62 -11.57
N GLU A 404 9.98 12.82 -11.65
CA GLU A 404 11.02 13.14 -12.63
C GLU A 404 12.36 12.52 -12.22
N GLU A 405 13.21 12.22 -13.20
CA GLU A 405 14.53 11.60 -12.93
C GLU A 405 15.41 12.48 -12.03
N SER A 406 15.32 13.81 -12.21
CA SER A 406 16.05 14.78 -11.37
C SER A 406 15.61 14.72 -9.91
N ASP A 407 14.29 14.72 -9.65
CA ASP A 407 13.74 14.65 -8.29
C ASP A 407 14.07 13.30 -7.63
N MET A 408 14.04 12.23 -8.42
CA MET A 408 14.41 10.90 -7.94
C MET A 408 15.89 10.82 -7.57
N ALA A 409 16.77 11.38 -8.40
CA ALA A 409 18.21 11.43 -8.14
C ALA A 409 18.52 12.30 -6.91
N GLU A 410 17.89 13.47 -6.80
CA GLU A 410 18.02 14.37 -5.65
C GLU A 410 17.55 13.69 -4.35
N GLY A 411 16.37 13.06 -4.36
CA GLY A 411 15.85 12.33 -3.19
C GLY A 411 16.77 11.20 -2.74
N LEU A 412 17.38 10.46 -3.67
CA LEU A 412 18.37 9.43 -3.35
C LEU A 412 19.67 10.00 -2.79
N CYS A 413 20.11 11.18 -3.25
CA CYS A 413 21.26 11.87 -2.66
C CYS A 413 20.97 12.37 -1.24
N ILE A 414 19.76 12.90 -0.98
CA ILE A 414 19.32 13.30 0.36
C ILE A 414 19.28 12.06 1.28
N LEU A 415 18.73 10.94 0.79
CA LEU A 415 18.69 9.70 1.55
C LEU A 415 20.09 9.21 1.96
N GLU A 416 21.04 9.23 1.03
CA GLU A 416 22.44 8.87 1.31
C GLU A 416 23.07 9.80 2.34
N ALA A 417 22.91 11.12 2.21
CA ALA A 417 23.42 12.09 3.18
C ALA A 417 22.80 11.90 4.57
N SER A 418 21.49 11.60 4.62
CA SER A 418 20.77 11.37 5.87
C SER A 418 21.20 10.07 6.56
N LEU A 419 21.57 9.05 5.80
CA LEU A 419 22.15 7.83 6.34
C LEU A 419 23.54 8.09 6.97
N VAL A 420 24.39 8.87 6.31
CA VAL A 420 25.69 9.27 6.88
C VAL A 420 25.49 10.04 8.17
N GLU A 421 24.62 11.06 8.19
CA GLU A 421 24.30 11.87 9.38
C GLU A 421 23.81 10.99 10.56
N ALA A 422 22.94 10.02 10.28
CA ALA A 422 22.43 9.11 11.31
C ALA A 422 23.51 8.20 11.88
N LEU A 423 24.42 7.70 11.05
CA LEU A 423 25.55 6.84 11.47
C LEU A 423 26.54 7.62 12.32
N GLU A 424 26.97 8.82 11.92
CA GLU A 424 27.86 9.69 12.67
C GLU A 424 27.28 10.08 14.04
N SER A 425 25.97 10.34 14.09
CA SER A 425 25.26 10.63 15.33
C SER A 425 25.25 9.45 16.30
N ASN A 426 25.23 8.22 15.80
CA ASN A 426 25.26 7.00 16.61
C ASN A 426 26.67 6.71 17.14
N GLU A 427 27.71 6.91 16.33
CA GLU A 427 29.10 6.77 16.77
C GLU A 427 29.45 7.74 17.92
N SER A 428 28.94 8.97 17.84
CA SER A 428 29.15 9.98 18.90
C SER A 428 28.40 9.68 20.21
N ARG A 429 27.38 8.80 20.17
CA ARG A 429 26.61 8.34 21.36
C ARG A 429 27.12 7.03 21.96
N ALA A 430 28.03 6.33 21.27
CA ALA A 430 28.65 5.12 21.81
C ALA A 430 29.43 5.48 23.10
N PRO A 431 29.27 4.74 24.22
CA PRO A 431 30.02 5.01 25.44
C PRO A 431 31.52 4.85 25.14
N VAL A 432 32.32 5.86 25.52
CA VAL A 432 33.78 5.77 25.48
C VAL A 432 34.18 4.51 26.26
N PRO A 433 34.97 3.59 25.70
CA PRO A 433 35.45 2.45 26.45
C PRO A 433 36.14 2.97 27.72
N MET A 434 35.70 2.54 28.89
CA MET A 434 36.48 2.79 30.12
C MET A 434 37.80 2.01 29.97
N GLU A 435 38.87 2.74 29.74
CA GLU A 435 40.21 2.19 29.87
C GLU A 435 40.34 1.74 31.35
N TYR A 436 40.32 0.45 31.57
CA TYR A 436 40.73 -0.10 32.85
C TYR A 436 42.25 0.11 32.94
N GLU A 437 42.64 1.15 33.68
CA GLU A 437 44.02 1.24 34.15
C GLU A 437 44.32 0.01 35.01
N SER A 438 45.31 -0.77 34.55
CA SER A 438 45.85 -1.98 35.20
C SER A 438 46.75 -1.64 36.39
#